data_891bc3932f9507471a424598c97e1af9
#
_entry.id   891bc3932f9507471a424598c97e1af9
#
_cell.length_a   1.000
_cell.length_b   1.000
_cell.length_c   1.000
_cell.angle_alpha   90.00
_cell.angle_beta   90.00
_cell.angle_gamma   90.00
#
_symmetry.space_group_name_H-M   'P 1'
#
loop_
_entity.id
_entity.type
_entity.pdbx_description
1 polymer ?
#
loop_
_entity_poly.entity_id
_entity_poly.type
_entity_poly.pdbx_seq_one_letter_code
_entity_poly.pdbx_strand_id
1 'polypeptide(L)'
;MAEGQQEAKRDNRPGREGGRDRDREGRDNRGHREGGGRPGGGRPDGPPEIDIDKLMNDSLYLDNQAHAVVSRMRDMDSGTKSQLRRFYNAVRRACRAPESERQHQFVMLRARLAYTIARHSLRSLDTLEKLLLQVTRKNDVRGYERFRDLFEAIVAYNE
;
A
#
# COMPACT_ATOMS: atom_id res chain seq x y z
N MET A 1 -45.87 -41.33 -9.94
CA MET A 1 -46.89 -41.53 -8.85
C MET A 1 -46.35 -40.98 -7.56
N ALA A 2 -47.18 -40.14 -6.98
CA ALA A 2 -47.25 -39.65 -5.61
C ALA A 2 -46.06 -38.81 -5.13
N GLU A 3 -46.15 -37.50 -5.09
CA GLU A 3 -46.93 -36.60 -4.22
C GLU A 3 -46.60 -36.78 -2.72
N GLY A 4 -46.12 -35.69 -2.15
CA GLY A 4 -45.92 -35.54 -0.72
C GLY A 4 -45.53 -34.10 -0.40
N GLN A 5 -46.50 -33.20 -0.52
CA GLN A 5 -46.47 -31.84 0.06
C GLN A 5 -46.64 -31.96 1.58
N GLN A 6 -46.05 -31.01 2.31
CA GLN A 6 -46.59 -30.35 3.52
C GLN A 6 -45.59 -29.32 3.98
N GLU A 7 -45.87 -28.07 3.74
CA GLU A 7 -46.66 -27.06 4.47
C GLU A 7 -46.16 -26.72 5.88
N ALA A 8 -45.66 -25.51 5.92
CA ALA A 8 -45.82 -24.38 6.83
C ALA A 8 -46.18 -24.66 8.32
N LYS A 9 -45.45 -24.01 9.21
CA LYS A 9 -46.04 -23.35 10.38
C LYS A 9 -45.30 -22.08 10.76
N ARG A 10 -46.04 -20.99 10.65
CA ARG A 10 -45.82 -19.72 11.28
C ARG A 10 -46.25 -19.80 12.75
N ASP A 11 -45.54 -19.13 13.63
CA ASP A 11 -46.05 -18.54 14.87
C ASP A 11 -45.11 -17.40 15.25
N ASN A 12 -45.43 -16.22 15.19
CA ASN A 12 -46.37 -15.22 15.70
C ASN A 12 -46.23 -14.98 17.22
N ARG A 13 -45.49 -13.90 17.53
CA ARG A 13 -45.62 -12.83 18.54
C ARG A 13 -46.22 -13.18 19.94
N PRO A 14 -46.07 -12.34 21.01
CA PRO A 14 -46.02 -10.89 21.04
C PRO A 14 -45.07 -10.24 22.07
N GLY A 15 -44.77 -9.01 21.86
CA GLY A 15 -44.73 -7.79 22.53
C GLY A 15 -44.66 -7.66 24.06
N ARG A 16 -43.77 -6.78 24.52
CA ARG A 16 -43.97 -6.10 25.79
C ARG A 16 -43.40 -4.70 25.68
N GLU A 17 -44.30 -3.77 25.61
CA GLU A 17 -44.12 -2.36 25.93
C GLU A 17 -43.76 -2.23 27.42
N GLY A 18 -43.02 -1.23 27.75
CA GLY A 18 -42.73 -0.80 29.11
C GLY A 18 -41.84 0.42 29.13
N GLY A 19 -42.44 1.55 28.93
CA GLY A 19 -41.82 2.85 29.10
C GLY A 19 -41.44 3.14 30.55
N ARG A 20 -40.43 3.98 30.70
CA ARG A 20 -40.31 4.90 31.83
C ARG A 20 -39.41 6.05 31.47
N ASP A 21 -40.04 7.18 31.23
CA ASP A 21 -39.49 8.50 31.37
C ASP A 21 -38.78 8.67 32.71
N ARG A 22 -37.64 9.26 32.68
CA ARG A 22 -37.10 10.04 33.80
C ARG A 22 -36.27 11.18 33.23
N ASP A 23 -36.93 12.31 33.14
CA ASP A 23 -36.33 13.63 33.18
C ASP A 23 -35.31 13.71 34.31
N ARG A 24 -34.14 14.23 34.00
CA ARG A 24 -33.31 14.95 34.95
C ARG A 24 -32.55 16.06 34.24
N GLU A 25 -33.15 17.22 34.36
CA GLU A 25 -32.53 18.52 34.16
C GLU A 25 -31.27 18.69 35.03
N GLY A 26 -30.32 19.43 34.47
CA GLY A 26 -29.52 20.38 35.22
C GLY A 26 -28.09 19.95 35.49
N ARG A 27 -27.17 20.53 34.75
CA ARG A 27 -26.20 21.46 35.31
C ARG A 27 -25.24 21.97 34.24
N ASP A 28 -25.43 23.24 33.93
CA ASP A 28 -24.41 24.12 33.40
C ASP A 28 -23.10 23.93 34.17
N ASN A 29 -22.02 23.68 33.46
CA ASN A 29 -20.71 24.06 33.94
C ASN A 29 -19.91 24.67 32.81
N ARG A 30 -20.02 25.98 32.68
CA ARG A 30 -19.12 26.83 31.92
C ARG A 30 -17.72 26.69 32.52
N GLY A 31 -16.85 26.02 31.80
CA GLY A 31 -15.43 26.00 32.04
C GLY A 31 -14.69 26.43 30.80
N HIS A 32 -14.54 27.74 30.64
CA HIS A 32 -13.55 28.32 29.77
C HIS A 32 -12.20 27.75 30.17
N ARG A 33 -11.57 26.99 29.26
CA ARG A 33 -10.14 26.79 29.22
C ARG A 33 -9.67 27.06 27.80
N GLU A 34 -9.25 28.29 27.60
CA GLU A 34 -8.26 28.60 26.60
C GLU A 34 -7.03 27.76 26.88
N GLY A 35 -6.67 26.92 25.96
CA GLY A 35 -5.50 26.07 26.06
C GLY A 35 -5.03 25.70 24.67
N GLY A 36 -4.13 26.51 24.16
CA GLY A 36 -3.10 26.26 23.16
C GLY A 36 -3.39 25.14 22.15
N GLY A 37 -3.87 25.54 20.97
CA GLY A 37 -3.86 24.68 19.80
C GLY A 37 -2.40 24.29 19.47
N ARG A 38 -1.98 23.09 19.83
CA ARG A 38 -0.81 22.49 19.20
C ARG A 38 -1.25 22.13 17.78
N PRO A 39 -0.57 22.61 16.74
CA PRO A 39 -0.79 22.09 15.42
C PRO A 39 -0.43 20.59 15.47
N GLY A 40 -1.42 19.75 15.48
CA GLY A 40 -1.27 18.32 15.35
C GLY A 40 -0.65 18.06 13.98
N GLY A 41 0.69 17.95 13.95
CA GLY A 41 1.39 17.36 12.83
C GLY A 41 0.90 15.92 12.70
N GLY A 42 -0.09 15.70 11.83
CA GLY A 42 -0.49 14.36 11.44
C GLY A 42 0.76 13.64 10.96
N ARG A 43 1.21 12.63 11.70
CA ARG A 43 2.20 11.71 11.18
C ARG A 43 1.59 11.09 9.93
N PRO A 44 2.22 11.19 8.77
CA PRO A 44 1.74 10.48 7.61
C PRO A 44 1.75 8.98 7.95
N ASP A 45 0.58 8.39 8.04
CA ASP A 45 0.36 6.96 8.34
C ASP A 45 0.80 6.05 7.17
N GLY A 46 1.94 6.34 6.58
CA GLY A 46 2.49 5.56 5.49
C GLY A 46 4.01 5.48 5.55
N PRO A 47 4.59 4.47 4.87
CA PRO A 47 6.03 4.43 4.72
C PRO A 47 6.51 5.72 4.04
N PRO A 48 7.66 6.29 4.45
CA PRO A 48 8.18 7.52 3.88
C PRO A 48 8.38 7.35 2.37
N GLU A 49 8.00 8.37 1.60
CA GLU A 49 8.23 8.37 0.15
C GLU A 49 9.73 8.43 -0.15
N ILE A 50 10.12 7.71 -1.21
CA ILE A 50 11.50 7.73 -1.69
C ILE A 50 11.69 8.98 -2.55
N ASP A 51 12.67 9.79 -2.19
CA ASP A 51 13.04 10.98 -2.94
C ASP A 51 13.83 10.58 -4.19
N ILE A 52 13.26 10.85 -5.37
CA ILE A 52 13.87 10.47 -6.64
C ILE A 52 15.19 11.20 -6.92
N ASP A 53 15.28 12.46 -6.53
CA ASP A 53 16.51 13.25 -6.79
C ASP A 53 17.67 12.74 -5.92
N LYS A 54 17.41 12.39 -4.67
CA LYS A 54 18.41 11.73 -3.83
C LYS A 54 18.76 10.34 -4.34
N LEU A 55 17.77 9.58 -4.78
CA LEU A 55 17.99 8.26 -5.36
C LEU A 55 18.92 8.32 -6.58
N MET A 56 18.74 9.32 -7.44
CA MET A 56 19.54 9.51 -8.64
C MET A 56 20.98 9.92 -8.35
N ASN A 57 21.23 10.61 -7.25
CA ASN A 57 22.52 11.26 -6.97
C ASN A 57 23.30 10.65 -5.80
N ASP A 58 22.66 9.84 -4.96
CA ASP A 58 23.26 9.30 -3.74
C ASP A 58 23.07 7.78 -3.67
N SER A 59 24.16 7.04 -3.84
CA SER A 59 24.15 5.57 -3.79
C SER A 59 23.95 5.03 -2.38
N LEU A 60 24.41 5.72 -1.35
CA LEU A 60 24.15 5.33 0.05
C LEU A 60 22.69 5.54 0.41
N TYR A 61 22.06 6.58 -0.11
CA TYR A 61 20.61 6.76 0.04
C TYR A 61 19.84 5.60 -0.61
N LEU A 62 20.24 5.19 -1.81
CA LEU A 62 19.65 4.03 -2.50
C LEU A 62 19.75 2.76 -1.64
N ASP A 63 20.91 2.47 -1.12
CA ASP A 63 21.16 1.30 -0.27
C ASP A 63 20.33 1.35 1.01
N ASN A 64 20.29 2.49 1.69
CA ASN A 64 19.47 2.70 2.87
C ASN A 64 17.97 2.50 2.61
N GLN A 65 17.48 2.95 1.45
CA GLN A 65 16.09 2.73 1.05
C GLN A 65 15.80 1.26 0.78
N ALA A 66 16.72 0.53 0.16
CA ALA A 66 16.59 -0.91 -0.05
C ALA A 66 16.46 -1.66 1.29
N HIS A 67 17.32 -1.37 2.25
CA HIS A 67 17.24 -1.94 3.60
C HIS A 67 15.93 -1.57 4.31
N ALA A 68 15.48 -0.33 4.19
CA ALA A 68 14.23 0.12 4.79
C ALA A 68 13.01 -0.61 4.22
N VAL A 69 12.98 -0.86 2.93
CA VAL A 69 11.92 -1.66 2.28
C VAL A 69 11.97 -3.09 2.77
N VAL A 70 13.12 -3.74 2.71
CA VAL A 70 13.29 -5.15 3.13
C VAL A 70 12.93 -5.35 4.59
N SER A 71 13.28 -4.43 5.47
CA SER A 71 12.94 -4.51 6.90
C SER A 71 11.42 -4.55 7.18
N ARG A 72 10.61 -4.06 6.25
CA ARG A 72 9.14 -4.09 6.31
C ARG A 72 8.54 -5.30 5.63
N MET A 73 9.32 -6.03 4.85
CA MET A 73 8.93 -7.25 4.14
C MET A 73 9.17 -8.46 5.02
N ARG A 74 8.40 -8.60 6.11
CA ARG A 74 8.57 -9.72 7.03
C ARG A 74 7.88 -10.97 6.47
N ASP A 75 8.55 -12.10 6.64
CA ASP A 75 8.01 -13.45 6.42
C ASP A 75 7.41 -13.69 5.02
N MET A 76 8.12 -13.26 3.99
CA MET A 76 7.74 -13.59 2.63
C MET A 76 7.91 -15.07 2.35
N ASP A 77 6.86 -15.68 1.81
CA ASP A 77 6.93 -17.05 1.30
C ASP A 77 7.79 -17.13 0.03
N SER A 78 8.19 -18.35 -0.32
CA SER A 78 9.00 -18.61 -1.51
C SER A 78 8.30 -18.21 -2.82
N GLY A 79 6.97 -18.31 -2.86
CA GLY A 79 6.16 -17.89 -4.01
C GLY A 79 6.25 -16.38 -4.24
N THR A 80 6.14 -15.59 -3.19
CA THR A 80 6.27 -14.13 -3.24
C THR A 80 7.70 -13.72 -3.63
N LYS A 81 8.73 -14.35 -3.07
CA LYS A 81 10.12 -14.11 -3.48
C LYS A 81 10.33 -14.40 -4.97
N SER A 82 9.77 -15.48 -5.48
CA SER A 82 9.82 -15.80 -6.90
C SER A 82 9.13 -14.75 -7.77
N GLN A 83 8.00 -14.19 -7.33
CA GLN A 83 7.33 -13.10 -8.05
C GLN A 83 8.19 -11.82 -8.08
N LEU A 84 8.86 -11.48 -6.99
CA LEU A 84 9.78 -10.34 -6.95
C LEU A 84 10.95 -10.52 -7.90
N ARG A 85 11.54 -11.70 -7.98
CA ARG A 85 12.61 -12.01 -8.94
C ARG A 85 12.13 -11.89 -10.40
N ARG A 86 10.92 -12.38 -10.69
CA ARG A 86 10.30 -12.23 -12.02
C ARG A 86 10.06 -10.76 -12.36
N PHE A 87 9.60 -9.98 -11.39
CA PHE A 87 9.41 -8.55 -11.56
C PHE A 87 10.75 -7.84 -11.81
N TYR A 88 11.78 -8.15 -11.04
CA TYR A 88 13.14 -7.63 -11.27
C TYR A 88 13.66 -7.94 -12.68
N ASN A 89 13.48 -9.14 -13.15
CA ASN A 89 13.86 -9.51 -14.51
C ASN A 89 13.09 -8.70 -15.57
N ALA A 90 11.82 -8.39 -15.31
CA ALA A 90 11.03 -7.52 -16.18
C ALA A 90 11.55 -6.07 -16.16
N VAL A 91 11.95 -5.55 -15.00
CA VAL A 91 12.60 -4.23 -14.88
C VAL A 91 13.89 -4.18 -15.69
N ARG A 92 14.74 -5.20 -15.57
CA ARG A 92 15.99 -5.28 -16.36
C ARG A 92 15.73 -5.25 -17.86
N ARG A 93 14.72 -5.96 -18.34
CA ARG A 93 14.34 -5.95 -19.76
C ARG A 93 13.83 -4.59 -20.17
N ALA A 94 13.00 -3.95 -19.36
CA ALA A 94 12.47 -2.62 -19.64
C ALA A 94 13.57 -1.56 -19.73
N CYS A 95 14.62 -1.64 -18.90
CA CYS A 95 15.78 -0.75 -18.99
C CYS A 95 16.56 -0.89 -20.31
N ARG A 96 16.52 -2.06 -20.91
CA ARG A 96 17.20 -2.34 -22.19
C ARG A 96 16.33 -2.04 -23.40
N ALA A 97 15.06 -1.70 -23.20
CA ALA A 97 14.14 -1.37 -24.28
C ALA A 97 14.60 -0.11 -25.02
N PRO A 98 14.26 0.04 -26.31
CA PRO A 98 14.47 1.27 -27.05
C PRO A 98 13.84 2.47 -26.31
N GLU A 99 14.45 3.63 -26.44
CA GLU A 99 13.98 4.85 -25.76
C GLU A 99 12.49 5.14 -26.02
N SER A 100 12.04 4.92 -27.24
CA SER A 100 10.64 5.13 -27.66
C SER A 100 9.63 4.21 -26.93
N GLU A 101 10.07 3.05 -26.46
CA GLU A 101 9.20 2.05 -25.81
C GLU A 101 9.39 1.97 -24.30
N ARG A 102 10.49 2.51 -23.79
CA ARG A 102 10.91 2.36 -22.40
C ARG A 102 9.87 2.89 -21.42
N GLN A 103 9.36 4.10 -21.65
CA GLN A 103 8.35 4.69 -20.78
C GLN A 103 7.10 3.82 -20.71
N HIS A 104 6.62 3.34 -21.85
CA HIS A 104 5.45 2.45 -21.89
C HIS A 104 5.69 1.17 -21.10
N GLN A 105 6.86 0.55 -21.26
CA GLN A 105 7.18 -0.67 -20.52
C GLN A 105 7.22 -0.45 -19.00
N PHE A 106 7.76 0.68 -18.55
CA PHE A 106 7.76 1.03 -17.13
C PHE A 106 6.36 1.36 -16.58
N VAL A 107 5.51 1.99 -17.37
CA VAL A 107 4.08 2.17 -17.02
C VAL A 107 3.40 0.82 -16.83
N MET A 108 3.65 -0.14 -17.70
CA MET A 108 3.11 -1.50 -17.56
C MET A 108 3.68 -2.24 -16.35
N LEU A 109 4.95 -2.04 -16.02
CA LEU A 109 5.54 -2.57 -14.79
C LEU A 109 4.86 -2.02 -13.55
N ARG A 110 4.51 -0.75 -13.54
CA ARG A 110 3.78 -0.15 -12.43
C ARG A 110 2.43 -0.84 -12.22
N ALA A 111 1.69 -1.09 -13.28
CA ALA A 111 0.42 -1.81 -13.22
C ALA A 111 0.59 -3.23 -12.66
N ARG A 112 1.63 -3.94 -13.10
CA ARG A 112 1.97 -5.29 -12.58
C ARG A 112 2.35 -5.26 -11.11
N LEU A 113 3.13 -4.26 -10.70
CA LEU A 113 3.53 -4.11 -9.30
C LEU A 113 2.32 -3.83 -8.42
N ALA A 114 1.44 -2.92 -8.83
CA ALA A 114 0.19 -2.63 -8.11
C ALA A 114 -0.68 -3.88 -7.96
N TYR A 115 -0.80 -4.69 -9.01
CA TYR A 115 -1.51 -5.96 -8.95
C TYR A 115 -0.87 -6.95 -7.98
N THR A 116 0.45 -7.08 -7.99
CA THR A 116 1.20 -7.98 -7.10
C THR A 116 1.05 -7.55 -5.65
N ILE A 117 1.15 -6.26 -5.37
CA ILE A 117 0.95 -5.68 -4.04
C ILE A 117 -0.45 -6.02 -3.51
N ALA A 118 -1.48 -5.80 -4.32
CA ALA A 118 -2.86 -6.08 -3.94
C ALA A 118 -3.11 -7.57 -3.69
N ARG A 119 -2.60 -8.43 -4.57
CA ARG A 119 -2.80 -9.88 -4.48
C ARG A 119 -2.11 -10.52 -3.28
N HIS A 120 -0.93 -10.06 -2.93
CA HIS A 120 -0.08 -10.64 -1.88
C HIS A 120 -0.04 -9.80 -0.60
N SER A 121 -0.85 -8.75 -0.52
CA SER A 121 -0.90 -7.83 0.63
C SER A 121 0.47 -7.20 0.98
N LEU A 122 1.27 -6.91 -0.03
CA LEU A 122 2.64 -6.38 0.11
C LEU A 122 2.66 -4.86 0.22
N ARG A 123 2.04 -4.30 1.23
CA ARG A 123 1.97 -2.83 1.42
C ARG A 123 3.33 -2.16 1.62
N SER A 124 4.34 -2.92 2.04
CA SER A 124 5.73 -2.44 2.10
C SER A 124 6.29 -1.99 0.74
N LEU A 125 5.71 -2.46 -0.35
CA LEU A 125 6.10 -2.11 -1.72
C LEU A 125 5.33 -0.91 -2.29
N ASP A 126 4.38 -0.32 -1.56
CA ASP A 126 3.62 0.85 -2.01
C ASP A 126 4.53 2.04 -2.33
N THR A 127 5.63 2.20 -1.58
CA THR A 127 6.63 3.23 -1.86
C THR A 127 7.32 3.04 -3.21
N LEU A 128 7.55 1.80 -3.62
CA LEU A 128 8.14 1.46 -4.92
C LEU A 128 7.17 1.74 -6.07
N GLU A 129 5.89 1.50 -5.88
CA GLU A 129 4.86 1.82 -6.87
C GLU A 129 4.77 3.34 -7.09
N LYS A 130 4.80 4.13 -6.02
CA LYS A 130 4.84 5.59 -6.08
C LYS A 130 6.12 6.11 -6.73
N LEU A 131 7.26 5.52 -6.37
CA LEU A 131 8.56 5.86 -6.99
C LEU A 131 8.54 5.57 -8.50
N LEU A 132 7.98 4.45 -8.89
CA LEU A 132 7.87 4.05 -10.29
C LEU A 132 7.02 5.04 -11.10
N LEU A 133 5.97 5.59 -10.51
CA LEU A 133 5.21 6.68 -11.11
C LEU A 133 6.07 7.94 -11.33
N GLN A 134 6.88 8.33 -10.35
CA GLN A 134 7.78 9.48 -10.48
C GLN A 134 8.84 9.25 -11.54
N VAL A 135 9.44 8.07 -11.58
CA VAL A 135 10.44 7.66 -12.58
C VAL A 135 9.85 7.74 -14.00
N THR A 136 8.64 7.24 -14.20
CA THR A 136 7.97 7.28 -15.51
C THR A 136 7.60 8.70 -15.93
N ARG A 137 7.21 9.56 -15.00
CA ARG A 137 6.91 10.97 -15.27
C ARG A 137 8.15 11.76 -15.66
N LYS A 138 9.27 11.53 -14.98
CA LYS A 138 10.56 12.15 -15.35
C LYS A 138 11.06 11.65 -16.70
N ASN A 139 10.81 10.41 -17.02
CA ASN A 139 11.24 9.75 -18.26
C ASN A 139 12.75 9.97 -18.55
N ASP A 140 13.57 9.87 -17.52
CA ASP A 140 15.02 9.99 -17.59
C ASP A 140 15.67 8.59 -17.49
N VAL A 141 16.61 8.30 -18.39
CA VAL A 141 17.34 7.03 -18.42
C VAL A 141 17.97 6.72 -17.06
N ARG A 142 18.57 7.71 -16.42
CA ARG A 142 19.20 7.53 -15.10
C ARG A 142 18.20 7.18 -14.02
N GLY A 143 17.00 7.74 -14.08
CA GLY A 143 15.90 7.38 -13.16
C GLY A 143 15.51 5.94 -13.30
N TYR A 144 15.38 5.41 -14.51
CA TYR A 144 15.08 4.01 -14.78
C TYR A 144 16.19 3.07 -14.30
N GLU A 145 17.44 3.43 -14.53
CA GLU A 145 18.59 2.66 -14.06
C GLU A 145 18.66 2.61 -12.53
N ARG A 146 18.45 3.74 -11.86
CA ARG A 146 18.44 3.80 -10.40
C ARG A 146 17.28 3.02 -9.78
N PHE A 147 16.12 3.02 -10.41
CA PHE A 147 15.02 2.17 -9.99
C PHE A 147 15.38 0.69 -10.11
N ARG A 148 16.01 0.28 -11.21
CA ARG A 148 16.52 -1.08 -11.39
C ARG A 148 17.50 -1.45 -10.28
N ASP A 149 18.47 -0.59 -10.00
CA ASP A 149 19.52 -0.84 -9.00
C ASP A 149 18.92 -0.94 -7.58
N LEU A 150 17.97 -0.10 -7.25
CA LEU A 150 17.21 -0.16 -6.00
C LEU A 150 16.48 -1.50 -5.88
N PHE A 151 15.80 -1.91 -6.92
CA PHE A 151 15.03 -3.16 -6.91
C PHE A 151 15.95 -4.39 -6.85
N GLU A 152 17.09 -4.32 -7.50
CA GLU A 152 18.15 -5.34 -7.40
C GLU A 152 18.63 -5.51 -5.96
N ALA A 153 18.92 -4.40 -5.27
CA ALA A 153 19.33 -4.42 -3.87
C ALA A 153 18.23 -5.01 -2.96
N ILE A 154 16.97 -4.66 -3.20
CA ILE A 154 15.82 -5.22 -2.46
C ILE A 154 15.74 -6.73 -2.64
N VAL A 155 15.87 -7.22 -3.85
CA VAL A 155 15.86 -8.69 -4.12
C VAL A 155 17.04 -9.36 -3.44
N ALA A 156 18.23 -8.79 -3.55
CA ALA A 156 19.44 -9.36 -2.96
C ALA A 156 19.35 -9.43 -1.42
N TYR A 157 18.90 -8.39 -0.77
CA TYR A 157 18.77 -8.34 0.70
C TYR A 157 17.60 -9.18 1.24
N ASN A 158 16.67 -9.58 0.40
CA ASN A 158 15.52 -10.41 0.78
C ASN A 158 15.75 -11.92 0.53
N GLU A 159 16.91 -12.31 0.01
CA GLU A 159 17.29 -13.71 -0.14
C GLU A 159 17.66 -14.30 1.23
#